data_c6864b80c0311e672c0e6aaf0caa5bb6
#
_entry.id   c6864b80c0311e672c0e6aaf0caa5bb6
#
_cell.length_a   1.000
_cell.length_b   1.000
_cell.length_c   1.000
_cell.angle_alpha   90.00
_cell.angle_beta   90.00
_cell.angle_gamma   90.00
#
_symmetry.space_group_name_H-M   'P 1'
#
loop_
_entity.id
_entity.type
_entity.pdbx_description
1 polymer ?
#
loop_
_entity_poly.entity_id
_entity_poly.type
_entity_poly.pdbx_seq_one_letter_code
_entity_poly.pdbx_strand_id
1 'polypeptide(L)'
;EARLGAEEMPGKEVHVFCAAYRADEMEELLQYADHIVFNSPAQLAKFGPAAKAAGKSVGLRINPERSTQDGHAIYDPCAPGSRLGTTRAQWDAAVAADPALPALLDGLHFHTLCEQDADALAVTLDAVADKFSDLLSKMQWLNFGGGHHITRPGYNMTTLERCIRRAHQDWGVTVYLEPGEACALNAGYLLTRVLDVVQNGDTTIAILDTSAA
;
A
#
# COMPACT_ATOMS: atom_id res chain seq x y z
N GLU A 1 -5.55 -8.11 -12.63
CA GLU A 1 -4.74 -6.87 -12.58
C GLU A 1 -3.25 -7.16 -12.79
N ALA A 2 -2.60 -8.09 -12.06
CA ALA A 2 -1.19 -8.43 -12.24
C ALA A 2 -0.84 -8.81 -13.69
N ARG A 3 -1.66 -9.69 -14.30
CA ARG A 3 -1.53 -10.07 -15.70
C ARG A 3 -1.60 -8.88 -16.65
N LEU A 4 -2.54 -7.96 -16.44
CA LEU A 4 -2.65 -6.74 -17.24
C LEU A 4 -1.39 -5.89 -17.13
N GLY A 5 -0.86 -5.72 -15.92
CA GLY A 5 0.39 -4.99 -15.71
C GLY A 5 1.57 -5.62 -16.45
N ALA A 6 1.71 -6.94 -16.39
CA ALA A 6 2.78 -7.66 -17.09
C ALA A 6 2.65 -7.59 -18.63
N GLU A 7 1.43 -7.66 -19.17
CA GLU A 7 1.17 -7.62 -20.61
C GLU A 7 1.30 -6.20 -21.19
N GLU A 8 0.78 -5.18 -20.50
CA GLU A 8 0.70 -3.80 -21.01
C GLU A 8 1.93 -2.94 -20.66
N MET A 9 2.74 -3.37 -19.69
CA MET A 9 3.94 -2.65 -19.27
C MET A 9 5.21 -3.54 -19.34
N PRO A 10 5.57 -4.03 -20.53
CA PRO A 10 6.68 -4.97 -20.69
C PRO A 10 8.01 -4.38 -20.19
N GLY A 11 8.74 -5.18 -19.41
CA GLY A 11 10.03 -4.78 -18.84
C GLY A 11 9.92 -3.88 -17.59
N LYS A 12 8.72 -3.74 -17.03
CA LYS A 12 8.49 -3.09 -15.73
C LYS A 12 8.16 -4.13 -14.68
N GLU A 13 8.47 -3.81 -13.42
CA GLU A 13 8.14 -4.66 -12.28
C GLU A 13 6.65 -4.60 -11.97
N VAL A 14 6.06 -5.76 -11.70
CA VAL A 14 4.67 -5.89 -11.27
C VAL A 14 4.64 -6.18 -9.78
N HIS A 15 4.20 -5.21 -8.99
CA HIS A 15 4.02 -5.33 -7.56
C HIS A 15 2.56 -5.63 -7.24
N VAL A 16 2.31 -6.61 -6.40
CA VAL A 16 0.96 -7.00 -6.02
C VAL A 16 0.78 -7.01 -4.51
N PHE A 17 -0.36 -6.48 -4.07
CA PHE A 17 -0.85 -6.55 -2.71
C PHE A 17 -2.31 -6.98 -2.70
N CYS A 18 -2.65 -7.88 -1.76
CA CYS A 18 -4.02 -8.24 -1.44
C CYS A 18 -4.14 -8.49 0.06
N ALA A 19 -5.27 -8.10 0.65
CA ALA A 19 -5.53 -8.34 2.08
C ALA A 19 -5.53 -9.85 2.43
N ALA A 20 -5.93 -10.70 1.48
CA ALA A 20 -5.79 -12.16 1.58
C ALA A 20 -5.79 -12.77 0.19
N TYR A 21 -4.75 -13.53 -0.13
CA TYR A 21 -4.65 -14.28 -1.38
C TYR A 21 -5.39 -15.58 -1.30
N ARG A 22 -6.01 -15.99 -2.41
CA ARG A 22 -6.64 -17.28 -2.57
C ARG A 22 -5.61 -18.32 -3.04
N ALA A 23 -5.73 -19.54 -2.53
CA ALA A 23 -4.77 -20.59 -2.87
C ALA A 23 -4.87 -21.05 -4.35
N ASP A 24 -6.08 -21.01 -4.90
CA ASP A 24 -6.36 -21.39 -6.29
C ASP A 24 -5.88 -20.34 -7.33
N GLU A 25 -5.56 -19.14 -6.89
CA GLU A 25 -5.06 -18.05 -7.76
C GLU A 25 -3.53 -17.84 -7.65
N MET A 26 -2.90 -18.42 -6.63
CA MET A 26 -1.50 -18.14 -6.33
C MET A 26 -0.55 -18.62 -7.44
N GLU A 27 -0.82 -19.78 -8.06
CA GLU A 27 0.01 -20.31 -9.14
C GLU A 27 0.01 -19.38 -10.36
N GLU A 28 -1.15 -18.86 -10.74
CA GLU A 28 -1.27 -17.88 -11.82
C GLU A 28 -0.60 -16.56 -11.44
N LEU A 29 -0.79 -16.07 -10.22
CA LEU A 29 -0.19 -14.83 -9.74
C LEU A 29 1.34 -14.87 -9.80
N LEU A 30 1.94 -16.00 -9.44
CA LEU A 30 3.39 -16.21 -9.49
C LEU A 30 3.97 -16.11 -10.92
N GLN A 31 3.16 -16.24 -11.96
CA GLN A 31 3.63 -16.08 -13.35
C GLN A 31 3.83 -14.60 -13.72
N TYR A 32 3.05 -13.70 -13.13
CA TYR A 32 2.99 -12.30 -13.55
C TYR A 32 3.61 -11.32 -12.55
N ALA A 33 3.59 -11.64 -11.24
CA ALA A 33 4.11 -10.76 -10.22
C ALA A 33 5.62 -10.89 -10.07
N ASP A 34 6.31 -9.77 -9.85
CA ASP A 34 7.72 -9.70 -9.46
C ASP A 34 7.88 -9.54 -7.96
N HIS A 35 7.03 -8.69 -7.36
CA HIS A 35 6.96 -8.46 -5.93
C HIS A 35 5.58 -8.86 -5.38
N ILE A 36 5.56 -9.66 -4.32
CA ILE A 36 4.32 -10.10 -3.66
C ILE A 36 4.33 -9.66 -2.21
N VAL A 37 3.37 -8.80 -1.85
CA VAL A 37 3.22 -8.29 -0.49
C VAL A 37 2.11 -9.04 0.23
N PHE A 38 2.44 -9.70 1.32
CA PHE A 38 1.47 -10.38 2.19
C PHE A 38 0.97 -9.45 3.29
N ASN A 39 -0.29 -9.56 3.63
CA ASN A 39 -0.94 -8.71 4.62
C ASN A 39 -0.72 -9.18 6.07
N SER A 40 -0.40 -10.45 6.26
CA SER A 40 -0.23 -11.05 7.59
C SER A 40 0.86 -12.12 7.62
N PRO A 41 1.44 -12.40 8.80
CA PRO A 41 2.40 -13.47 8.96
C PRO A 41 1.85 -14.86 8.56
N ALA A 42 0.55 -15.10 8.75
CA ALA A 42 -0.09 -16.35 8.34
C ALA A 42 -0.13 -16.52 6.81
N GLN A 43 -0.40 -15.45 6.07
CA GLN A 43 -0.32 -15.44 4.61
C GLN A 43 1.13 -15.61 4.13
N LEU A 44 2.08 -14.95 4.78
CA LEU A 44 3.51 -15.09 4.52
C LEU A 44 3.97 -16.54 4.76
N ALA A 45 3.63 -17.15 5.88
CA ALA A 45 3.98 -18.54 6.18
C ALA A 45 3.39 -19.52 5.15
N LYS A 46 2.15 -19.26 4.70
CA LYS A 46 1.43 -20.15 3.76
C LYS A 46 1.98 -20.08 2.35
N PHE A 47 2.27 -18.88 1.84
CA PHE A 47 2.58 -18.67 0.42
C PHE A 47 4.00 -18.19 0.15
N GLY A 48 4.67 -17.63 1.16
CA GLY A 48 6.03 -17.10 1.05
C GLY A 48 7.04 -18.12 0.53
N PRO A 49 7.07 -19.37 1.03
CA PRO A 49 7.99 -20.38 0.51
C PRO A 49 7.82 -20.64 -0.99
N ALA A 50 6.58 -20.73 -1.49
CA ALA A 50 6.31 -20.92 -2.91
C ALA A 50 6.72 -19.68 -3.74
N ALA A 51 6.46 -18.46 -3.24
CA ALA A 51 6.88 -17.23 -3.89
C ALA A 51 8.42 -17.15 -3.98
N LYS A 52 9.14 -17.48 -2.90
CA LYS A 52 10.62 -17.53 -2.90
C LYS A 52 11.15 -18.59 -3.86
N ALA A 53 10.55 -19.78 -3.89
CA ALA A 53 10.93 -20.84 -4.81
C ALA A 53 10.71 -20.47 -6.28
N ALA A 54 9.72 -19.62 -6.57
CA ALA A 54 9.47 -19.04 -7.89
C ALA A 54 10.36 -17.81 -8.19
N GLY A 55 11.33 -17.48 -7.32
CA GLY A 55 12.24 -16.36 -7.51
C GLY A 55 11.63 -14.99 -7.33
N LYS A 56 10.47 -14.89 -6.64
CA LYS A 56 9.77 -13.61 -6.43
C LYS A 56 10.31 -12.88 -5.20
N SER A 57 10.26 -11.55 -5.27
CA SER A 57 10.53 -10.69 -4.11
C SER A 57 9.31 -10.68 -3.19
N VAL A 58 9.54 -10.91 -1.91
CA VAL A 58 8.50 -11.13 -0.91
C VAL A 58 8.48 -10.00 0.11
N GLY A 59 7.32 -9.41 0.33
CA GLY A 59 7.13 -8.37 1.32
C GLY A 59 6.03 -8.65 2.33
N LEU A 60 6.08 -7.90 3.43
CA LEU A 60 5.03 -7.86 4.44
C LEU A 60 4.47 -6.45 4.55
N ARG A 61 3.14 -6.32 4.47
CA ARG A 61 2.48 -5.06 4.84
C ARG A 61 2.49 -4.92 6.35
N ILE A 62 3.09 -3.85 6.82
CA ILE A 62 3.12 -3.49 8.25
C ILE A 62 2.08 -2.42 8.57
N ASN A 63 1.59 -2.44 9.81
CA ASN A 63 0.74 -1.40 10.36
C ASN A 63 1.52 -0.70 11.50
N PRO A 64 1.97 0.55 11.29
CA PRO A 64 2.69 1.29 12.31
C PRO A 64 1.80 1.77 13.47
N GLU A 65 0.47 1.54 13.40
CA GLU A 65 -0.50 1.96 14.40
C GLU A 65 -0.43 3.46 14.70
N ARG A 66 -0.15 4.23 13.66
CA ARG A 66 -0.10 5.69 13.70
C ARG A 66 -1.01 6.25 12.62
N SER A 67 -2.20 6.69 13.03
CA SER A 67 -3.12 7.40 12.15
C SER A 67 -2.65 8.83 11.89
N THR A 68 -2.83 9.28 10.65
CA THR A 68 -2.69 10.67 10.22
C THR A 68 -4.01 11.16 9.60
N GLN A 69 -5.08 10.35 9.69
CA GLN A 69 -6.39 10.69 9.12
C GLN A 69 -7.21 11.51 10.11
N ASP A 70 -7.63 12.70 9.69
CA ASP A 70 -8.52 13.56 10.47
C ASP A 70 -9.99 13.29 10.08
N GLY A 71 -10.76 12.71 10.99
CA GLY A 71 -12.23 12.71 10.91
C GLY A 71 -12.91 11.55 10.18
N HIS A 72 -12.21 10.63 9.52
CA HIS A 72 -12.83 9.53 8.76
C HIS A 72 -12.22 8.16 9.09
N ALA A 73 -12.55 7.63 10.28
CA ALA A 73 -12.04 6.33 10.74
C ALA A 73 -12.27 5.17 9.76
N ILE A 74 -13.29 5.25 8.90
CA ILE A 74 -13.58 4.22 7.89
C ILE A 74 -12.50 4.13 6.80
N TYR A 75 -11.79 5.23 6.53
CA TYR A 75 -10.69 5.29 5.55
C TYR A 75 -9.31 5.24 6.18
N ASP A 76 -9.24 5.06 7.51
CA ASP A 76 -7.98 5.00 8.24
C ASP A 76 -7.43 3.56 8.29
N PRO A 77 -6.35 3.25 7.54
CA PRO A 77 -5.75 1.91 7.57
C PRO A 77 -5.11 1.57 8.91
N CYS A 78 -4.85 2.56 9.75
CA CYS A 78 -4.24 2.40 11.08
C CYS A 78 -5.25 2.48 12.22
N ALA A 79 -6.55 2.60 11.93
CA ALA A 79 -7.59 2.61 12.95
C ALA A 79 -7.60 1.31 13.79
N PRO A 80 -7.96 1.36 15.05
CA PRO A 80 -8.19 0.17 15.86
C PRO A 80 -9.15 -0.80 15.17
N GLY A 81 -8.76 -2.08 15.05
CA GLY A 81 -9.54 -3.10 14.36
C GLY A 81 -9.39 -3.11 12.84
N SER A 82 -8.48 -2.30 12.26
CA SER A 82 -8.15 -2.40 10.84
C SER A 82 -7.68 -3.80 10.46
N ARG A 83 -8.19 -4.32 9.33
CA ARG A 83 -7.76 -5.61 8.77
C ARG A 83 -6.46 -5.52 8.00
N LEU A 84 -5.88 -4.32 7.83
CA LEU A 84 -4.78 -4.06 6.91
C LEU A 84 -3.45 -3.92 7.63
N GLY A 85 -2.52 -4.77 7.22
CA GLY A 85 -1.15 -4.77 7.72
C GLY A 85 -0.96 -5.48 9.06
N THR A 86 0.27 -5.81 9.34
CA THR A 86 0.73 -6.53 10.53
C THR A 86 1.29 -5.54 11.55
N THR A 87 0.76 -5.52 12.76
CA THR A 87 1.32 -4.71 13.85
C THR A 87 2.63 -5.32 14.36
N ARG A 88 3.43 -4.53 15.09
CA ARG A 88 4.67 -5.04 15.70
C ARG A 88 4.40 -6.23 16.63
N ALA A 89 3.40 -6.15 17.46
CA ALA A 89 3.05 -7.23 18.39
C ALA A 89 2.63 -8.53 17.65
N GLN A 90 1.89 -8.41 16.56
CA GLN A 90 1.53 -9.57 15.72
C GLN A 90 2.77 -10.20 15.07
N TRP A 91 3.70 -9.37 14.58
CA TRP A 91 4.94 -9.85 14.00
C TRP A 91 5.80 -10.59 15.03
N ASP A 92 6.03 -10.00 16.19
CA ASP A 92 6.84 -10.61 17.25
C ASP A 92 6.27 -11.94 17.72
N ALA A 93 4.94 -12.02 17.89
CA ALA A 93 4.27 -13.27 18.24
C ALA A 93 4.43 -14.34 17.15
N ALA A 94 4.34 -13.95 15.87
CA ALA A 94 4.51 -14.87 14.76
C ALA A 94 5.94 -15.40 14.65
N VAL A 95 6.94 -14.53 14.81
CA VAL A 95 8.37 -14.92 14.79
C VAL A 95 8.73 -15.80 16.00
N ALA A 96 8.12 -15.54 17.15
CA ALA A 96 8.29 -16.43 18.33
C ALA A 96 7.74 -17.84 18.08
N ALA A 97 6.67 -17.97 17.28
CA ALA A 97 6.08 -19.25 16.90
C ALA A 97 6.82 -19.92 15.72
N ASP A 98 7.31 -19.12 14.78
CA ASP A 98 8.08 -19.58 13.61
C ASP A 98 9.27 -18.63 13.33
N PRO A 99 10.44 -18.95 13.87
CA PRO A 99 11.67 -18.16 13.68
C PRO A 99 12.19 -18.10 12.23
N ALA A 100 11.64 -18.89 11.31
CA ALA A 100 12.06 -18.88 9.91
C ALA A 100 11.38 -17.76 9.09
N LEU A 101 10.27 -17.18 9.56
CA LEU A 101 9.51 -16.17 8.85
C LEU A 101 10.35 -14.96 8.38
N PRO A 102 11.27 -14.40 9.17
CA PRO A 102 12.06 -13.25 8.73
C PRO A 102 12.92 -13.54 7.51
N ALA A 103 13.37 -14.79 7.32
CA ALA A 103 14.20 -15.18 6.18
C ALA A 103 13.44 -15.21 4.85
N LEU A 104 12.12 -15.15 4.87
CA LEU A 104 11.28 -15.06 3.67
C LEU A 104 11.18 -13.62 3.13
N LEU A 105 11.46 -12.61 3.94
CA LEU A 105 11.23 -11.21 3.58
C LEU A 105 12.40 -10.60 2.81
N ASP A 106 12.06 -9.89 1.75
CA ASP A 106 12.94 -9.00 1.00
C ASP A 106 12.61 -7.53 1.24
N GLY A 107 11.38 -7.23 1.64
CA GLY A 107 10.96 -5.85 1.88
C GLY A 107 9.73 -5.69 2.77
N LEU A 108 9.45 -4.44 3.09
CA LEU A 108 8.25 -4.05 3.84
C LEU A 108 7.40 -3.07 3.03
N HIS A 109 6.13 -3.05 3.31
CA HIS A 109 5.15 -2.15 2.74
C HIS A 109 4.29 -1.56 3.83
N PHE A 110 3.95 -0.28 3.74
CA PHE A 110 2.85 0.32 4.50
C PHE A 110 2.01 1.21 3.57
N HIS A 111 0.74 1.37 3.88
CA HIS A 111 -0.15 2.28 3.18
C HIS A 111 -1.06 2.89 4.23
N THR A 112 -0.76 4.10 4.65
CA THR A 112 -1.37 4.80 5.78
C THR A 112 -2.05 6.10 5.39
N LEU A 113 -1.70 6.64 4.23
CA LEU A 113 -2.23 7.89 3.73
C LEU A 113 -3.48 7.66 2.86
N CYS A 114 -4.36 8.67 2.88
CA CYS A 114 -5.45 8.83 1.93
C CYS A 114 -5.54 10.31 1.59
N GLU A 115 -5.18 10.68 0.36
CA GLU A 115 -5.23 12.05 -0.15
C GLU A 115 -4.48 13.08 0.72
N GLN A 116 -3.27 12.72 1.17
CA GLN A 116 -2.51 13.56 2.09
C GLN A 116 -1.19 14.09 1.51
N ASP A 117 -0.68 15.15 2.14
CA ASP A 117 0.63 15.73 1.86
C ASP A 117 1.76 14.92 2.52
N ALA A 118 2.99 15.18 2.11
CA ALA A 118 4.20 14.51 2.59
C ALA A 118 4.47 14.68 4.09
N ASP A 119 3.88 15.67 4.74
CA ASP A 119 4.01 15.85 6.19
C ASP A 119 3.36 14.69 6.96
N ALA A 120 2.24 14.14 6.47
CA ALA A 120 1.63 12.93 7.00
C ALA A 120 2.52 11.69 6.81
N LEU A 121 3.21 11.61 5.66
CA LEU A 121 4.21 10.56 5.43
C LEU A 121 5.37 10.66 6.44
N ALA A 122 5.87 11.86 6.73
CA ALA A 122 6.96 12.04 7.69
C ALA A 122 6.57 11.51 9.09
N VAL A 123 5.36 11.81 9.54
CA VAL A 123 4.80 11.30 10.82
C VAL A 123 4.69 9.77 10.81
N THR A 124 4.22 9.19 9.71
CA THR A 124 4.14 7.74 9.54
C THR A 124 5.52 7.10 9.56
N LEU A 125 6.48 7.68 8.83
CA LEU A 125 7.84 7.15 8.74
C LEU A 125 8.56 7.15 10.09
N ASP A 126 8.29 8.14 10.95
CA ASP A 126 8.78 8.14 12.33
C ASP A 126 8.25 6.95 13.13
N ALA A 127 6.96 6.66 13.02
CA ALA A 127 6.35 5.50 13.70
C ALA A 127 6.85 4.15 13.13
N VAL A 128 7.11 4.09 11.82
CA VAL A 128 7.72 2.92 11.17
C VAL A 128 9.16 2.73 11.65
N ALA A 129 9.94 3.80 11.73
CA ALA A 129 11.30 3.77 12.25
C ALA A 129 11.35 3.29 13.72
N ASP A 130 10.46 3.83 14.56
CA ASP A 130 10.38 3.45 15.98
C ASP A 130 10.06 1.96 16.19
N LYS A 131 9.14 1.42 15.39
CA LYS A 131 8.63 0.05 15.58
C LYS A 131 9.35 -1.03 14.78
N PHE A 132 9.92 -0.71 13.60
CA PHE A 132 10.37 -1.70 12.62
C PHE A 132 11.79 -1.49 12.09
N SER A 133 12.58 -0.59 12.68
CA SER A 133 13.96 -0.29 12.22
C SER A 133 14.86 -1.51 12.21
N ASP A 134 14.72 -2.38 13.21
CA ASP A 134 15.48 -3.63 13.33
C ASP A 134 15.18 -4.62 12.20
N LEU A 135 13.96 -4.56 11.66
CA LEU A 135 13.55 -5.36 10.52
C LEU A 135 13.98 -4.69 9.22
N LEU A 136 13.73 -3.38 9.08
CA LEU A 136 14.08 -2.59 7.89
C LEU A 136 15.57 -2.64 7.54
N SER A 137 16.45 -2.68 8.53
CA SER A 137 17.90 -2.79 8.31
C SER A 137 18.34 -4.07 7.58
N LYS A 138 17.44 -5.03 7.43
CA LYS A 138 17.66 -6.32 6.75
C LYS A 138 16.94 -6.40 5.40
N MET A 139 16.15 -5.39 5.05
CA MET A 139 15.34 -5.38 3.85
C MET A 139 16.09 -4.76 2.66
N GLN A 140 15.68 -5.12 1.47
CA GLN A 140 16.18 -4.56 0.21
C GLN A 140 15.34 -3.35 -0.23
N TRP A 141 14.06 -3.33 0.14
CA TRP A 141 13.15 -2.26 -0.25
C TRP A 141 12.10 -1.95 0.82
N LEU A 142 11.57 -0.73 0.72
CA LEU A 142 10.45 -0.24 1.51
C LEU A 142 9.45 0.47 0.59
N ASN A 143 8.21 0.00 0.59
CA ASN A 143 7.14 0.61 -0.18
C ASN A 143 6.27 1.49 0.76
N PHE A 144 6.18 2.78 0.44
CA PHE A 144 5.41 3.76 1.22
C PHE A 144 3.91 3.74 0.92
N GLY A 145 3.47 2.87 -0.03
CA GLY A 145 2.08 2.76 -0.44
C GLY A 145 1.57 3.96 -1.22
N GLY A 146 0.25 4.08 -1.26
CA GLY A 146 -0.47 5.14 -1.97
C GLY A 146 -0.98 6.26 -1.05
N GLY A 147 -1.93 7.03 -1.58
CA GLY A 147 -2.55 8.15 -0.88
C GLY A 147 -1.73 9.44 -0.87
N HIS A 148 -0.64 9.49 -1.65
CA HIS A 148 0.22 10.65 -1.82
C HIS A 148 -0.32 11.57 -2.93
N HIS A 149 -0.67 12.80 -2.60
CA HIS A 149 -1.16 13.81 -3.55
C HIS A 149 -0.03 14.52 -4.32
N ILE A 150 0.92 13.80 -4.87
CA ILE A 150 2.17 14.32 -5.45
C ILE A 150 1.93 15.38 -6.53
N THR A 151 0.85 15.25 -7.31
CA THR A 151 0.52 16.19 -8.41
C THR A 151 -0.36 17.37 -7.97
N ARG A 152 -0.74 17.42 -6.69
CA ARG A 152 -1.54 18.52 -6.16
C ARG A 152 -0.72 19.81 -6.09
N PRO A 153 -1.28 20.95 -6.53
CA PRO A 153 -0.63 22.25 -6.31
C PRO A 153 -0.30 22.50 -4.84
N GLY A 154 0.94 22.83 -4.54
CA GLY A 154 1.41 23.09 -3.18
C GLY A 154 1.82 21.84 -2.39
N TYR A 155 1.84 20.65 -3.00
CA TYR A 155 2.38 19.44 -2.36
C TYR A 155 3.84 19.64 -1.92
N ASN A 156 4.18 19.20 -0.71
CA ASN A 156 5.52 19.40 -0.13
C ASN A 156 6.54 18.37 -0.65
N MET A 157 7.00 18.58 -1.89
CA MET A 157 8.00 17.71 -2.54
C MET A 157 9.31 17.63 -1.73
N THR A 158 9.72 18.72 -1.07
CA THR A 158 10.94 18.72 -0.24
C THR A 158 10.84 17.74 0.92
N THR A 159 9.67 17.66 1.57
CA THR A 159 9.43 16.67 2.63
C THR A 159 9.40 15.23 2.08
N LEU A 160 8.77 15.00 0.92
CA LEU A 160 8.79 13.69 0.28
C LEU A 160 10.23 13.23 -0.02
N GLU A 161 11.02 14.07 -0.67
CA GLU A 161 12.43 13.77 -0.97
C GLU A 161 13.23 13.49 0.31
N ARG A 162 13.00 14.24 1.38
CA ARG A 162 13.64 14.01 2.68
C ARG A 162 13.27 12.64 3.25
N CYS A 163 12.02 12.22 3.18
CA CYS A 163 11.57 10.90 3.61
C CYS A 163 12.24 9.78 2.81
N ILE A 164 12.31 9.91 1.49
CA ILE A 164 12.95 8.95 0.60
C ILE A 164 14.45 8.85 0.92
N ARG A 165 15.15 9.99 1.02
CA ARG A 165 16.59 10.03 1.35
C ARG A 165 16.87 9.43 2.72
N ARG A 166 16.03 9.72 3.71
CA ARG A 166 16.14 9.14 5.06
C ARG A 166 16.05 7.61 5.02
N ALA A 167 15.04 7.05 4.34
CA ALA A 167 14.88 5.61 4.24
C ALA A 167 16.11 4.94 3.59
N HIS A 168 16.64 5.57 2.55
CA HIS A 168 17.85 5.10 1.91
C HIS A 168 19.10 5.21 2.82
N GLN A 169 19.25 6.32 3.55
CA GLN A 169 20.41 6.55 4.43
C GLN A 169 20.37 5.68 5.69
N ASP A 170 19.20 5.54 6.32
CA ASP A 170 19.07 4.86 7.60
C ASP A 170 19.05 3.32 7.43
N TRP A 171 18.49 2.82 6.32
CA TRP A 171 18.29 1.37 6.13
C TRP A 171 18.87 0.82 4.82
N GLY A 172 19.36 1.63 3.91
CA GLY A 172 19.94 1.17 2.63
C GLY A 172 18.90 0.64 1.63
N VAL A 173 17.60 0.89 1.84
CA VAL A 173 16.52 0.32 1.06
C VAL A 173 16.21 1.11 -0.21
N THR A 174 15.75 0.42 -1.25
CA THR A 174 15.07 1.05 -2.38
C THR A 174 13.65 1.44 -1.95
N VAL A 175 13.23 2.67 -2.29
CA VAL A 175 11.89 3.16 -1.94
C VAL A 175 10.96 3.04 -3.14
N TYR A 176 9.77 2.48 -2.90
CA TYR A 176 8.65 2.45 -3.84
C TYR A 176 7.48 3.29 -3.34
N LEU A 177 6.69 3.80 -4.26
CA LEU A 177 5.47 4.59 -4.03
C LEU A 177 4.37 4.07 -4.94
N GLU A 178 3.11 4.15 -4.47
CA GLU A 178 1.91 3.73 -5.21
C GLU A 178 0.92 4.90 -5.41
N PRO A 179 1.31 6.03 -6.03
CA PRO A 179 0.51 7.24 -6.10
C PRO A 179 -0.57 7.15 -7.20
N GLY A 180 -1.55 6.24 -7.06
CA GLY A 180 -2.55 5.93 -8.08
C GLY A 180 -3.35 7.15 -8.53
N GLU A 181 -3.83 7.97 -7.60
CA GLU A 181 -4.54 9.20 -7.92
C GLU A 181 -3.65 10.18 -8.70
N ALA A 182 -2.42 10.39 -8.28
CA ALA A 182 -1.49 11.27 -8.97
C ALA A 182 -1.23 10.87 -10.43
N CYS A 183 -1.26 9.57 -10.72
CA CYS A 183 -1.10 9.03 -12.08
C CYS A 183 -2.36 9.19 -12.93
N ALA A 184 -3.56 9.11 -12.32
CA ALA A 184 -4.84 9.07 -13.03
C ALA A 184 -5.62 10.40 -12.98
N LEU A 185 -5.24 11.34 -12.12
CA LEU A 185 -5.92 12.62 -11.95
C LEU A 185 -5.93 13.41 -13.27
N ASN A 186 -7.11 13.83 -13.67
CA ASN A 186 -7.34 14.56 -14.94
C ASN A 186 -6.95 13.79 -16.23
N ALA A 187 -6.83 12.47 -16.14
CA ALA A 187 -6.49 11.63 -17.30
C ALA A 187 -7.67 11.42 -18.27
N GLY A 188 -8.90 11.75 -17.88
CA GLY A 188 -10.09 11.57 -18.70
C GLY A 188 -11.31 12.31 -18.19
N TYR A 189 -12.44 12.12 -18.89
CA TYR A 189 -13.74 12.68 -18.52
C TYR A 189 -14.78 11.56 -18.45
N LEU A 190 -15.63 11.62 -17.44
CA LEU A 190 -16.84 10.82 -17.36
C LEU A 190 -17.99 11.61 -17.99
N LEU A 191 -18.51 11.13 -19.14
CA LEU A 191 -19.71 11.68 -19.76
C LEU A 191 -20.93 10.97 -19.19
N THR A 192 -21.87 11.73 -18.66
CA THR A 192 -23.10 11.21 -18.08
C THR A 192 -24.31 12.01 -18.58
N ARG A 193 -25.49 11.41 -18.52
CA ARG A 193 -26.75 12.05 -18.84
C ARG A 193 -27.55 12.31 -17.56
N VAL A 194 -28.15 13.49 -17.48
CA VAL A 194 -29.17 13.76 -16.45
C VAL A 194 -30.45 13.06 -16.87
N LEU A 195 -30.92 12.13 -16.03
CA LEU A 195 -32.16 11.38 -16.23
C LEU A 195 -33.37 12.10 -15.68
N ASP A 196 -33.19 12.80 -14.53
CA ASP A 196 -34.25 13.54 -13.86
C ASP A 196 -33.65 14.64 -12.97
N VAL A 197 -34.47 15.62 -12.64
CA VAL A 197 -34.12 16.68 -11.66
C VAL A 197 -35.24 16.78 -10.62
N VAL A 198 -34.89 16.52 -9.37
CA VAL A 198 -35.85 16.57 -8.26
C VAL A 198 -35.47 17.68 -7.27
N GLN A 199 -36.50 18.20 -6.59
CA GLN A 199 -36.32 19.20 -5.55
C GLN A 199 -36.55 18.55 -4.18
N ASN A 200 -35.61 18.75 -3.24
CA ASN A 200 -35.76 18.32 -1.85
C ASN A 200 -35.38 19.48 -0.93
N GLY A 201 -36.38 20.11 -0.33
CA GLY A 201 -36.21 21.39 0.35
C GLY A 201 -35.62 22.45 -0.58
N ASP A 202 -34.54 23.08 -0.20
CA ASP A 202 -33.84 24.11 -0.98
C ASP A 202 -32.76 23.54 -1.91
N THR A 203 -32.63 22.20 -1.97
CA THR A 203 -31.59 21.52 -2.74
C THR A 203 -32.15 20.96 -4.04
N THR A 204 -31.56 21.35 -5.18
CA THR A 204 -31.84 20.76 -6.49
C THR A 204 -30.88 19.60 -6.73
N ILE A 205 -31.43 18.41 -7.03
CA ILE A 205 -30.68 17.16 -7.18
C ILE A 205 -30.84 16.65 -8.61
N ALA A 206 -29.74 16.46 -9.32
CA ALA A 206 -29.71 15.81 -10.61
C ALA A 206 -29.49 14.30 -10.44
N ILE A 207 -30.39 13.49 -11.02
CA ILE A 207 -30.25 12.03 -11.07
C ILE A 207 -29.55 11.69 -12.40
N LEU A 208 -28.44 10.98 -12.30
CA LEU A 208 -27.56 10.66 -13.43
C LEU A 208 -27.69 9.18 -13.82
N ASP A 209 -27.28 8.83 -15.06
CA ASP A 209 -27.18 7.46 -15.55
C ASP A 209 -25.86 6.77 -15.15
N THR A 210 -25.16 7.30 -14.19
CA THR A 210 -23.93 6.76 -13.62
C THR A 210 -23.97 6.80 -12.10
N SER A 211 -23.06 6.03 -11.45
CA SER A 211 -22.84 6.05 -10.01
C SER A 211 -21.38 6.37 -9.71
N ALA A 212 -21.12 7.00 -8.57
CA ALA A 212 -19.78 7.26 -8.05
C ALA A 212 -19.20 6.07 -7.24
N ALA A 213 -19.94 4.96 -7.12
CA ALA A 213 -19.53 3.79 -6.35
C ALA A 213 -19.26 2.60 -7.26
#